data_644edd26380811237e6b7d005ab54db0
#
_entry.id   644edd26380811237e6b7d005ab54db0
#
_cell.length_a   1.000
_cell.length_b   1.000
_cell.length_c   1.000
_cell.angle_alpha   90.00
_cell.angle_beta   90.00
_cell.angle_gamma   90.00
#
_symmetry.space_group_name_H-M   'P 1'
#
loop_
_entity.id
_entity.type
_entity.pdbx_description
1 polymer ?
#
loop_
_entity_poly.entity_id
_entity_poly.type
_entity_poly.pdbx_seq_one_letter_code
_entity_poly.pdbx_strand_id
1 'polypeptide(L)'
;GDDVPVIAGSATKALESEDTSRNDPWNAKIWELMDAVDTYIPTPVRESDKPFLMSVEDVFTISGRGTVATGRVERGELKRMEPVEIVGLRPTRTSVATDLEQFRKTCDFIVAGDNAGVLLRGVDRKEIERGQVIAKPGSITPHTKFQAEIYILSKEEGGRHTPFFSGYRPQFYFRTTDVTGTMYLPEGVEMVMPGDNITITAELLQPIAMEEGLRFAVREGGHTVGAGVVSKVIE
;
A
#
# COMPACT_ATOMS: atom_id res chain seq x y z
N GLY A 1 12.53 -20.17 -0.98
CA GLY A 1 11.29 -20.84 -1.40
C GLY A 1 11.27 -22.32 -1.11
N ASP A 2 12.43 -22.97 -0.90
CA ASP A 2 12.52 -24.46 -0.81
C ASP A 2 11.93 -25.03 0.49
N ASP A 3 11.81 -24.21 1.53
CA ASP A 3 11.26 -24.59 2.84
C ASP A 3 9.77 -24.31 3.02
N VAL A 4 9.09 -23.79 1.98
CA VAL A 4 7.65 -23.48 2.06
C VAL A 4 6.84 -24.76 1.97
N PRO A 5 5.94 -25.07 2.95
CA PRO A 5 5.08 -26.25 2.86
C PRO A 5 4.16 -26.16 1.64
N VAL A 6 4.17 -27.22 0.82
CA VAL A 6 3.32 -27.36 -0.36
C VAL A 6 2.26 -28.41 -0.09
N ILE A 7 1.01 -28.00 -0.01
CA ILE A 7 -0.13 -28.88 0.23
C ILE A 7 -0.93 -29.05 -1.05
N ALA A 8 -0.96 -30.24 -1.61
CA ALA A 8 -1.73 -30.57 -2.79
C ALA A 8 -3.13 -31.09 -2.42
N GLY A 9 -4.17 -30.51 -3.03
CA GLY A 9 -5.56 -30.89 -2.77
C GLY A 9 -6.50 -30.43 -3.87
N SER A 10 -7.78 -30.74 -3.72
CA SER A 10 -8.85 -30.27 -4.60
C SER A 10 -9.93 -29.58 -3.79
N ALA A 11 -10.01 -28.25 -3.90
CA ALA A 11 -11.05 -27.45 -3.24
C ALA A 11 -12.45 -27.85 -3.70
N THR A 12 -12.64 -28.15 -4.99
CA THR A 12 -13.95 -28.58 -5.54
C THR A 12 -14.41 -29.87 -4.89
N LYS A 13 -13.55 -30.87 -4.82
CA LYS A 13 -13.94 -32.17 -4.19
C LYS A 13 -14.16 -32.04 -2.68
N ALA A 14 -13.43 -31.16 -2.00
CA ALA A 14 -13.69 -30.87 -0.59
C ALA A 14 -15.03 -30.17 -0.38
N LEU A 15 -15.40 -29.24 -1.29
CA LEU A 15 -16.70 -28.55 -1.23
C LEU A 15 -17.89 -29.47 -1.54
N GLU A 16 -17.72 -30.44 -2.45
CA GLU A 16 -18.73 -31.41 -2.85
C GLU A 16 -18.86 -32.59 -1.87
N SER A 17 -17.93 -32.75 -0.94
CA SER A 17 -17.99 -33.81 0.07
C SER A 17 -19.02 -33.52 1.15
N GLU A 18 -19.85 -34.50 1.49
CA GLU A 18 -20.78 -34.41 2.62
C GLU A 18 -20.07 -34.53 3.98
N ASP A 19 -18.88 -35.14 4.03
CA ASP A 19 -18.04 -35.25 5.23
C ASP A 19 -17.02 -34.11 5.29
N THR A 20 -17.28 -33.10 6.13
CA THR A 20 -16.39 -31.94 6.35
C THR A 20 -15.31 -32.22 7.40
N SER A 21 -15.22 -33.43 7.93
CA SER A 21 -14.26 -33.82 8.95
C SER A 21 -12.83 -34.03 8.37
N ARG A 22 -11.86 -34.18 9.27
CA ARG A 22 -10.48 -34.52 8.91
C ARG A 22 -10.31 -35.96 8.37
N ASN A 23 -11.36 -36.78 8.41
CA ASN A 23 -11.33 -38.15 7.91
C ASN A 23 -11.59 -38.25 6.40
N ASP A 24 -12.29 -37.27 5.84
CA ASP A 24 -12.47 -37.18 4.39
C ASP A 24 -11.15 -36.84 3.70
N PRO A 25 -10.73 -37.56 2.67
CA PRO A 25 -9.42 -37.40 2.04
C PRO A 25 -9.22 -36.01 1.40
N TRP A 26 -10.30 -35.32 1.00
CA TRP A 26 -10.26 -33.99 0.39
C TRP A 26 -10.31 -32.90 1.43
N ASN A 27 -11.18 -33.01 2.43
CA ASN A 27 -11.27 -32.07 3.55
C ASN A 27 -10.04 -32.17 4.46
N ALA A 28 -9.43 -33.34 4.62
CA ALA A 28 -8.14 -33.50 5.32
C ALA A 28 -7.04 -32.57 4.76
N LYS A 29 -7.02 -32.34 3.43
CA LYS A 29 -6.05 -31.43 2.79
C LYS A 29 -6.35 -29.98 3.08
N ILE A 30 -7.60 -29.59 3.26
CA ILE A 30 -7.97 -28.22 3.71
C ILE A 30 -7.52 -28.01 5.15
N TRP A 31 -7.71 -28.99 6.01
CA TRP A 31 -7.23 -28.93 7.40
C TRP A 31 -5.70 -28.91 7.50
N GLU A 32 -4.99 -29.72 6.68
CA GLU A 32 -3.53 -29.68 6.59
C GLU A 32 -3.02 -28.29 6.18
N LEU A 33 -3.71 -27.65 5.23
CA LEU A 33 -3.40 -26.26 4.84
C LEU A 33 -3.59 -25.28 6.01
N MET A 34 -4.70 -25.41 6.74
CA MET A 34 -4.96 -24.53 7.90
C MET A 34 -3.93 -24.75 9.00
N ASP A 35 -3.58 -26.00 9.30
CA ASP A 35 -2.54 -26.32 10.29
C ASP A 35 -1.16 -25.77 9.85
N ALA A 36 -0.84 -25.82 8.55
CA ALA A 36 0.39 -25.24 8.01
C ALA A 36 0.39 -23.70 8.10
N VAL A 37 -0.74 -23.04 7.82
CA VAL A 37 -0.87 -21.58 8.00
C VAL A 37 -0.62 -21.19 9.45
N ASP A 38 -1.23 -21.91 10.41
CA ASP A 38 -1.11 -21.60 11.83
C ASP A 38 0.31 -21.84 12.39
N THR A 39 1.02 -22.81 11.84
CA THR A 39 2.34 -23.20 12.36
C THR A 39 3.51 -22.56 11.62
N TYR A 40 3.38 -22.36 10.31
CA TYR A 40 4.47 -21.86 9.46
C TYR A 40 4.49 -20.33 9.33
N ILE A 41 3.31 -19.67 9.30
CA ILE A 41 3.25 -18.21 9.12
C ILE A 41 3.40 -17.53 10.49
N PRO A 42 4.49 -16.76 10.72
CA PRO A 42 4.67 -16.07 11.98
C PRO A 42 3.62 -14.95 12.13
N THR A 43 3.14 -14.73 13.35
CA THR A 43 2.30 -13.59 13.65
C THR A 43 3.08 -12.30 13.38
N PRO A 44 2.59 -11.40 12.52
CA PRO A 44 3.29 -10.17 12.19
C PRO A 44 3.38 -9.24 13.39
N VAL A 45 4.54 -8.61 13.56
CA VAL A 45 4.70 -7.53 14.56
C VAL A 45 3.97 -6.30 14.05
N ARG A 46 3.00 -5.82 14.81
CA ARG A 46 2.26 -4.60 14.49
C ARG A 46 3.00 -3.40 15.04
N GLU A 47 3.30 -2.43 14.18
CA GLU A 47 3.98 -1.17 14.55
C GLU A 47 3.00 -0.17 15.19
N SER A 48 2.34 -0.55 16.27
CA SER A 48 1.30 0.26 16.93
C SER A 48 1.83 1.43 17.74
N ASP A 49 3.12 1.43 18.09
CA ASP A 49 3.83 2.49 18.82
C ASP A 49 4.27 3.67 17.94
N LYS A 50 4.25 3.50 16.61
CA LYS A 50 4.57 4.57 15.66
C LYS A 50 3.41 5.56 15.49
N PRO A 51 3.66 6.78 14.97
CA PRO A 51 2.59 7.71 14.61
C PRO A 51 1.62 7.07 13.62
N PHE A 52 0.32 7.22 13.87
CA PHE A 52 -0.74 6.67 13.02
C PHE A 52 -0.61 7.06 11.56
N LEU A 53 -0.79 6.09 10.67
CA LEU A 53 -0.85 6.27 9.23
C LEU A 53 -1.81 5.23 8.61
N MET A 54 -2.77 5.68 7.82
CA MET A 54 -3.70 4.86 7.04
C MET A 54 -3.73 5.32 5.59
N SER A 55 -3.49 4.43 4.65
CA SER A 55 -3.67 4.71 3.21
C SER A 55 -5.16 4.78 2.88
N VAL A 56 -5.59 5.80 2.13
CA VAL A 56 -6.96 5.90 1.63
C VAL A 56 -7.13 5.03 0.39
N GLU A 57 -8.01 4.05 0.46
CA GLU A 57 -8.35 3.12 -0.63
C GLU A 57 -9.65 3.51 -1.33
N ASP A 58 -10.67 3.90 -0.55
CA ASP A 58 -11.96 4.35 -1.07
C ASP A 58 -12.56 5.43 -0.18
N VAL A 59 -13.46 6.24 -0.77
CA VAL A 59 -14.14 7.34 -0.08
C VAL A 59 -15.59 7.36 -0.48
N PHE A 60 -16.48 7.36 0.51
CA PHE A 60 -17.91 7.45 0.29
C PHE A 60 -18.59 8.35 1.32
N THR A 61 -19.82 8.73 1.05
CA THR A 61 -20.64 9.55 1.95
C THR A 61 -21.74 8.72 2.56
N ILE A 62 -21.90 8.80 3.88
CA ILE A 62 -23.05 8.26 4.58
C ILE A 62 -24.04 9.40 4.81
N SER A 63 -25.27 9.26 4.27
CA SER A 63 -26.30 10.28 4.43
C SER A 63 -26.55 10.58 5.91
N GLY A 64 -26.50 11.88 6.26
CA GLY A 64 -26.71 12.36 7.63
C GLY A 64 -25.52 12.16 8.59
N ARG A 65 -24.44 11.48 8.17
CA ARG A 65 -23.25 11.26 9.01
C ARG A 65 -22.00 11.97 8.49
N GLY A 66 -21.75 11.97 7.19
CA GLY A 66 -20.61 12.63 6.57
C GLY A 66 -19.77 11.74 5.67
N THR A 67 -18.53 12.15 5.45
CA THR A 67 -17.56 11.45 4.58
C THR A 67 -16.78 10.41 5.37
N VAL A 68 -16.73 9.20 4.84
CA VAL A 68 -15.94 8.08 5.35
C VAL A 68 -14.83 7.76 4.36
N ALA A 69 -13.60 7.70 4.84
CA ALA A 69 -12.47 7.16 4.11
C ALA A 69 -12.16 5.76 4.65
N THR A 70 -12.01 4.80 3.74
CA THR A 70 -11.62 3.43 4.09
C THR A 70 -10.22 3.12 3.64
N GLY A 71 -9.56 2.24 4.36
CA GLY A 71 -8.24 1.78 4.00
C GLY A 71 -7.60 0.90 5.06
N ARG A 72 -6.35 0.53 4.79
CA ARG A 72 -5.54 -0.25 5.71
C ARG A 72 -4.70 0.67 6.59
N VAL A 73 -4.71 0.42 7.89
CA VAL A 73 -3.79 1.06 8.82
C VAL A 73 -2.39 0.46 8.63
N GLU A 74 -1.44 1.28 8.19
CA GLU A 74 -0.05 0.86 7.95
C GLU A 74 0.73 0.75 9.26
N ARG A 75 0.53 1.73 10.16
CA ARG A 75 1.21 1.82 11.46
C ARG A 75 0.42 2.67 12.45
N GLY A 76 0.78 2.57 13.71
CA GLY A 76 0.22 3.36 14.80
C GLY A 76 -1.16 2.92 15.25
N GLU A 77 -1.74 3.73 16.11
CA GLU A 77 -3.09 3.61 16.64
C GLU A 77 -3.83 4.93 16.46
N LEU A 78 -5.13 4.87 16.17
CA LEU A 78 -6.04 6.02 16.13
C LEU A 78 -7.26 5.71 16.99
N LYS A 79 -7.61 6.65 17.87
CA LYS A 79 -8.82 6.60 18.70
C LYS A 79 -9.90 7.50 18.14
N ARG A 80 -11.14 7.22 18.49
CA ARG A 80 -12.25 8.11 18.19
C ARG A 80 -12.01 9.49 18.77
N MET A 81 -12.46 10.52 18.06
CA MET A 81 -12.33 11.95 18.39
C MET A 81 -10.89 12.50 18.37
N GLU A 82 -9.92 11.74 17.90
CA GLU A 82 -8.57 12.26 17.70
C GLU A 82 -8.44 13.12 16.43
N PRO A 83 -7.58 14.14 16.47
CA PRO A 83 -7.26 14.95 15.29
C PRO A 83 -6.41 14.14 14.32
N VAL A 84 -6.67 14.36 13.02
CA VAL A 84 -5.93 13.74 11.91
C VAL A 84 -5.64 14.75 10.81
N GLU A 85 -4.65 14.45 9.98
CA GLU A 85 -4.38 15.16 8.74
C GLU A 85 -4.59 14.26 7.53
N ILE A 86 -5.12 14.85 6.47
CA ILE A 86 -5.24 14.24 5.14
C ILE A 86 -4.09 14.80 4.31
N VAL A 87 -3.18 13.94 3.87
CA VAL A 87 -1.91 14.34 3.26
C VAL A 87 -1.71 13.70 1.89
N GLY A 88 -1.14 14.45 0.95
CA GLY A 88 -0.82 14.02 -0.41
C GLY A 88 -1.83 14.48 -1.45
N LEU A 89 -1.43 14.52 -2.72
CA LEU A 89 -2.17 14.92 -3.91
C LEU A 89 -2.72 16.36 -3.89
N ARG A 90 -3.14 16.84 -2.75
CA ARG A 90 -3.74 18.15 -2.49
C ARG A 90 -3.08 18.82 -1.28
N PRO A 91 -3.35 20.13 -1.04
CA PRO A 91 -2.92 20.77 0.19
C PRO A 91 -3.39 20.01 1.42
N THR A 92 -2.48 19.82 2.37
CA THR A 92 -2.76 19.11 3.63
C THR A 92 -3.94 19.75 4.36
N ARG A 93 -4.86 18.92 4.83
CA ARG A 93 -6.06 19.36 5.54
C ARG A 93 -6.18 18.64 6.89
N THR A 94 -6.49 19.41 7.92
CA THR A 94 -6.80 18.85 9.25
C THR A 94 -8.27 18.47 9.37
N SER A 95 -8.54 17.40 10.12
CA SER A 95 -9.88 16.92 10.44
C SER A 95 -9.87 16.23 11.81
N VAL A 96 -11.00 15.65 12.19
CA VAL A 96 -11.15 14.81 13.38
C VAL A 96 -11.82 13.52 12.98
N ALA A 97 -11.27 12.40 13.42
CA ALA A 97 -11.85 11.07 13.27
C ALA A 97 -13.01 10.90 14.25
N THR A 98 -14.23 11.29 13.86
CA THR A 98 -15.39 11.31 14.77
C THR A 98 -15.94 9.94 15.09
N ASP A 99 -15.76 8.98 14.18
CA ASP A 99 -16.14 7.60 14.39
C ASP A 99 -15.22 6.66 13.62
N LEU A 100 -15.07 5.43 14.12
CA LEU A 100 -14.24 4.39 13.55
C LEU A 100 -15.07 3.12 13.38
N GLU A 101 -14.92 2.45 12.24
CA GLU A 101 -15.70 1.26 11.91
C GLU A 101 -14.80 0.17 11.32
N GLN A 102 -14.97 -1.06 11.81
CA GLN A 102 -14.38 -2.27 11.26
C GLN A 102 -15.48 -3.31 11.03
N PHE A 103 -15.54 -3.93 9.84
CA PHE A 103 -16.53 -4.96 9.51
C PHE A 103 -17.97 -4.55 9.85
N ARG A 104 -18.36 -3.28 9.59
CA ARG A 104 -19.67 -2.68 9.91
C ARG A 104 -19.98 -2.59 11.40
N LYS A 105 -18.97 -2.62 12.27
CA LYS A 105 -19.09 -2.41 13.71
C LYS A 105 -18.28 -1.22 14.13
N THR A 106 -18.87 -0.33 14.89
CA THR A 106 -18.16 0.79 15.53
C THR A 106 -17.14 0.25 16.52
N CYS A 107 -15.95 0.82 16.53
CA CYS A 107 -14.88 0.51 17.46
C CYS A 107 -14.31 1.79 18.09
N ASP A 108 -13.70 1.67 19.26
CA ASP A 108 -13.13 2.82 19.98
C ASP A 108 -11.76 3.23 19.43
N PHE A 109 -11.03 2.28 18.87
CA PHE A 109 -9.72 2.50 18.27
C PHE A 109 -9.47 1.51 17.12
N ILE A 110 -8.51 1.85 16.26
CA ILE A 110 -7.97 1.01 15.18
C ILE A 110 -6.44 1.03 15.26
N VAL A 111 -5.80 -0.08 14.88
CA VAL A 111 -4.34 -0.26 14.99
C VAL A 111 -3.72 -0.77 13.70
N ALA A 112 -2.40 -0.68 13.62
CA ALA A 112 -1.61 -1.21 12.51
C ALA A 112 -2.07 -2.61 12.07
N GLY A 113 -2.31 -2.78 10.77
CA GLY A 113 -2.81 -4.01 10.15
C GLY A 113 -4.33 -4.10 10.00
N ASP A 114 -5.08 -3.22 10.63
CA ASP A 114 -6.54 -3.20 10.53
C ASP A 114 -7.01 -2.60 9.19
N ASN A 115 -8.09 -3.14 8.63
CA ASN A 115 -8.88 -2.48 7.60
C ASN A 115 -10.05 -1.75 8.27
N ALA A 116 -10.12 -0.45 8.07
CA ALA A 116 -11.06 0.39 8.79
C ALA A 116 -11.70 1.49 7.93
N GLY A 117 -12.85 1.96 8.37
CA GLY A 117 -13.48 3.19 7.92
C GLY A 117 -13.34 4.29 8.97
N VAL A 118 -12.89 5.45 8.56
CA VAL A 118 -12.73 6.64 9.39
C VAL A 118 -13.74 7.70 8.97
N LEU A 119 -14.68 8.03 9.85
CA LEU A 119 -15.63 9.14 9.63
C LEU A 119 -14.95 10.47 9.95
N LEU A 120 -14.86 11.34 8.96
CA LEU A 120 -14.14 12.60 9.02
C LEU A 120 -15.07 13.79 9.22
N ARG A 121 -14.75 14.65 10.19
CA ARG A 121 -15.51 15.88 10.46
C ARG A 121 -15.24 16.97 9.43
N GLY A 122 -16.29 17.52 8.84
CA GLY A 122 -16.20 18.70 7.99
C GLY A 122 -15.40 18.53 6.71
N VAL A 123 -15.28 17.29 6.22
CA VAL A 123 -14.60 16.95 4.96
C VAL A 123 -15.66 16.50 3.96
N ASP A 124 -15.74 17.19 2.82
CA ASP A 124 -16.58 16.75 1.72
C ASP A 124 -15.91 15.61 0.94
N ARG A 125 -16.74 14.74 0.33
CA ARG A 125 -16.26 13.63 -0.50
C ARG A 125 -15.28 14.06 -1.61
N LYS A 126 -15.44 15.29 -2.12
CA LYS A 126 -14.59 15.86 -3.18
C LYS A 126 -13.23 16.36 -2.68
N GLU A 127 -13.03 16.44 -1.38
CA GLU A 127 -11.84 17.00 -0.75
C GLU A 127 -10.84 15.92 -0.30
N ILE A 128 -11.24 14.66 -0.38
CA ILE A 128 -10.41 13.50 -0.09
C ILE A 128 -10.56 12.49 -1.22
N GLU A 129 -9.48 11.82 -1.57
CA GLU A 129 -9.45 10.84 -2.65
C GLU A 129 -8.47 9.70 -2.37
N ARG A 130 -8.66 8.61 -3.10
CA ARG A 130 -7.74 7.47 -3.08
C ARG A 130 -6.32 7.93 -3.40
N GLY A 131 -5.34 7.42 -2.66
CA GLY A 131 -3.93 7.78 -2.81
C GLY A 131 -3.42 8.78 -1.78
N GLN A 132 -4.32 9.52 -1.13
CA GLN A 132 -3.97 10.27 0.06
C GLN A 132 -3.78 9.34 1.27
N VAL A 133 -3.21 9.88 2.34
CA VAL A 133 -3.15 9.18 3.63
C VAL A 133 -3.86 9.98 4.70
N ILE A 134 -4.41 9.28 5.68
CA ILE A 134 -4.85 9.87 6.95
C ILE A 134 -3.75 9.57 7.97
N ALA A 135 -3.22 10.61 8.59
CA ALA A 135 -2.07 10.50 9.46
C ALA A 135 -2.25 11.29 10.76
N LYS A 136 -1.45 10.96 11.76
CA LYS A 136 -1.30 11.81 12.96
C LYS A 136 -0.76 13.17 12.52
N PRO A 137 -1.31 14.29 13.03
CA PRO A 137 -0.88 15.63 12.61
C PRO A 137 0.63 15.84 12.72
N GLY A 138 1.24 16.36 11.64
CA GLY A 138 2.67 16.64 11.54
C GLY A 138 3.59 15.43 11.44
N SER A 139 3.06 14.21 11.29
CA SER A 139 3.88 12.99 11.27
C SER A 139 4.39 12.58 9.89
N ILE A 140 3.82 13.13 8.83
CA ILE A 140 4.24 12.90 7.44
C ILE A 140 3.92 14.15 6.60
N THR A 141 4.73 14.41 5.59
CA THR A 141 4.59 15.56 4.68
C THR A 141 4.47 15.11 3.23
N PRO A 142 3.80 15.91 2.37
CA PRO A 142 3.74 15.62 0.95
C PRO A 142 4.99 16.11 0.24
N HIS A 143 5.50 15.34 -0.72
CA HIS A 143 6.73 15.62 -1.47
C HIS A 143 6.58 15.30 -2.94
N THR A 144 7.31 16.02 -3.79
CA THR A 144 7.34 15.80 -5.24
C THR A 144 8.69 15.29 -5.72
N LYS A 145 9.78 15.53 -4.99
CA LYS A 145 11.13 15.20 -5.44
C LYS A 145 11.88 14.33 -4.43
N PHE A 146 12.46 13.25 -4.92
CA PHE A 146 13.15 12.28 -4.08
C PHE A 146 14.25 11.54 -4.84
N GLN A 147 15.17 10.92 -4.11
CA GLN A 147 16.08 9.90 -4.61
C GLN A 147 15.53 8.51 -4.26
N ALA A 148 15.78 7.56 -5.12
CA ALA A 148 15.37 6.19 -4.91
C ALA A 148 16.36 5.20 -5.52
N GLU A 149 16.49 4.06 -4.86
CA GLU A 149 17.08 2.87 -5.46
C GLU A 149 16.00 2.10 -6.19
N ILE A 150 16.22 1.81 -7.47
CA ILE A 150 15.26 1.10 -8.31
C ILE A 150 15.89 -0.12 -8.96
N TYR A 151 15.10 -1.16 -9.09
CA TYR A 151 15.38 -2.32 -9.92
C TYR A 151 14.44 -2.31 -11.13
N ILE A 152 14.99 -2.43 -12.32
CA ILE A 152 14.21 -2.51 -13.56
C ILE A 152 14.07 -3.97 -13.93
N LEU A 153 12.83 -4.45 -14.00
CA LEU A 153 12.53 -5.85 -14.34
C LEU A 153 13.11 -6.21 -15.70
N SER A 154 13.75 -7.38 -15.76
CA SER A 154 14.24 -7.96 -17.01
C SER A 154 13.07 -8.40 -17.89
N LYS A 155 13.39 -8.73 -19.15
CA LYS A 155 12.39 -9.27 -20.10
C LYS A 155 11.76 -10.56 -19.61
N GLU A 156 12.56 -11.45 -19.01
CA GLU A 156 12.13 -12.74 -18.48
C GLU A 156 11.18 -12.58 -17.31
N GLU A 157 11.30 -11.48 -16.55
CA GLU A 157 10.41 -11.11 -15.43
C GLU A 157 9.14 -10.37 -15.90
N GLY A 158 8.95 -10.21 -17.20
CA GLY A 158 7.81 -9.47 -17.77
C GLY A 158 8.00 -7.95 -17.80
N GLY A 159 9.24 -7.48 -17.65
CA GLY A 159 9.61 -6.08 -17.70
C GLY A 159 9.81 -5.52 -19.11
N ARG A 160 10.60 -4.46 -19.21
CA ARG A 160 10.92 -3.79 -20.48
C ARG A 160 11.82 -4.64 -21.36
N HIS A 161 11.77 -4.37 -22.66
CA HIS A 161 12.66 -4.98 -23.67
C HIS A 161 13.75 -4.00 -24.16
N THR A 162 13.60 -2.72 -23.82
CA THR A 162 14.47 -1.65 -24.30
C THR A 162 14.96 -0.81 -23.14
N PRO A 163 16.16 -0.22 -23.24
CA PRO A 163 16.67 0.71 -22.23
C PRO A 163 15.79 1.97 -22.17
N PHE A 164 15.97 2.74 -21.09
CA PHE A 164 15.46 4.10 -21.01
C PHE A 164 16.58 5.08 -20.66
N PHE A 165 16.33 6.36 -20.94
CA PHE A 165 17.27 7.46 -20.78
C PHE A 165 16.76 8.44 -19.72
N SER A 166 17.63 9.36 -19.33
CA SER A 166 17.23 10.48 -18.45
C SER A 166 16.07 11.24 -19.06
N GLY A 167 15.07 11.60 -18.23
CA GLY A 167 13.82 12.19 -18.70
C GLY A 167 12.70 11.17 -18.98
N TYR A 168 12.92 9.87 -18.72
CA TYR A 168 11.86 8.85 -18.80
C TYR A 168 10.71 9.17 -17.85
N ARG A 169 9.46 9.03 -18.33
CA ARG A 169 8.25 9.44 -17.62
C ARG A 169 7.27 8.30 -17.41
N PRO A 170 7.52 7.36 -16.49
CA PRO A 170 6.59 6.30 -16.12
C PRO A 170 5.55 6.78 -15.10
N GLN A 171 4.70 5.84 -14.68
CA GLN A 171 3.87 5.97 -13.51
C GLN A 171 4.57 5.36 -12.30
N PHE A 172 4.59 6.10 -11.20
CA PHE A 172 5.07 5.65 -9.89
C PHE A 172 3.85 5.26 -9.07
N TYR A 173 3.76 3.99 -8.70
CA TYR A 173 2.65 3.46 -7.91
C TYR A 173 3.04 3.42 -6.43
N PHE A 174 2.52 4.40 -5.69
CA PHE A 174 2.70 4.51 -4.25
C PHE A 174 1.42 4.08 -3.54
N ARG A 175 1.54 3.19 -2.54
CA ARG A 175 0.38 2.73 -1.74
C ARG A 175 -0.82 2.33 -2.62
N THR A 176 -1.78 3.25 -2.79
CA THR A 176 -3.06 2.97 -3.46
C THR A 176 -3.27 3.76 -4.74
N THR A 177 -2.29 4.58 -5.17
CA THR A 177 -2.42 5.41 -6.38
C THR A 177 -1.15 5.43 -7.21
N ASP A 178 -1.29 5.78 -8.47
CA ASP A 178 -0.21 6.05 -9.40
C ASP A 178 -0.10 7.56 -9.68
N VAL A 179 1.14 8.03 -9.78
CA VAL A 179 1.45 9.41 -10.16
C VAL A 179 2.53 9.39 -11.23
N THR A 180 2.31 10.16 -12.30
CA THR A 180 3.32 10.35 -13.33
C THR A 180 4.47 11.16 -12.77
N GLY A 181 5.69 10.74 -13.06
CA GLY A 181 6.91 11.46 -12.68
C GLY A 181 8.01 11.30 -13.71
N THR A 182 9.03 12.13 -13.61
CA THR A 182 10.20 12.09 -14.48
C THR A 182 11.37 11.50 -13.71
N MET A 183 12.09 10.55 -14.32
CA MET A 183 13.32 9.97 -13.80
C MET A 183 14.52 10.69 -14.38
N TYR A 184 15.44 11.11 -13.52
CA TYR A 184 16.75 11.65 -13.88
C TYR A 184 17.83 10.69 -13.45
N LEU A 185 18.68 10.31 -14.39
CA LEU A 185 19.82 9.43 -14.15
C LEU A 185 20.99 10.21 -13.53
N PRO A 186 21.85 9.57 -12.75
CA PRO A 186 23.04 10.21 -12.20
C PRO A 186 24.02 10.59 -13.31
N GLU A 187 24.90 11.53 -13.00
CA GLU A 187 25.95 11.99 -13.93
C GLU A 187 26.84 10.81 -14.40
N GLY A 188 27.11 10.76 -15.69
CA GLY A 188 27.90 9.69 -16.31
C GLY A 188 27.11 8.43 -16.69
N VAL A 189 25.83 8.34 -16.36
CA VAL A 189 24.96 7.25 -16.80
C VAL A 189 24.08 7.72 -17.96
N GLU A 190 24.31 7.16 -19.13
CA GLU A 190 23.55 7.53 -20.33
C GLU A 190 22.20 6.83 -20.40
N MET A 191 22.14 5.55 -20.02
CA MET A 191 20.93 4.72 -20.09
C MET A 191 20.88 3.68 -18.99
N VAL A 192 19.69 3.12 -18.75
CA VAL A 192 19.43 2.01 -17.83
C VAL A 192 18.84 0.85 -18.61
N MET A 193 19.42 -0.33 -18.44
CA MET A 193 18.99 -1.56 -19.10
C MET A 193 17.97 -2.34 -18.25
N PRO A 194 17.10 -3.14 -18.87
CA PRO A 194 16.33 -4.14 -18.12
C PRO A 194 17.26 -5.08 -17.34
N GLY A 195 16.97 -5.30 -16.06
CA GLY A 195 17.81 -6.06 -15.13
C GLY A 195 18.76 -5.22 -14.25
N ASP A 196 18.86 -3.92 -14.52
CA ASP A 196 19.75 -3.03 -13.76
C ASP A 196 19.17 -2.59 -12.41
N ASN A 197 20.07 -2.41 -11.44
CA ASN A 197 19.83 -1.67 -10.21
C ASN A 197 20.50 -0.31 -10.30
N ILE A 198 19.79 0.76 -9.98
CA ILE A 198 20.34 2.11 -10.06
C ILE A 198 19.70 3.05 -9.04
N THR A 199 20.46 4.03 -8.58
CA THR A 199 19.93 5.18 -7.84
C THR A 199 19.53 6.28 -8.83
N ILE A 200 18.28 6.74 -8.73
CA ILE A 200 17.74 7.82 -9.56
C ILE A 200 17.29 9.00 -8.72
N THR A 201 17.15 10.16 -9.36
CA THR A 201 16.32 11.25 -8.84
C THR A 201 15.00 11.25 -9.59
N ALA A 202 13.88 11.28 -8.87
CA ALA A 202 12.55 11.35 -9.45
C ALA A 202 11.84 12.65 -9.06
N GLU A 203 11.04 13.19 -10.00
CA GLU A 203 10.20 14.36 -9.79
C GLU A 203 8.78 14.05 -10.26
N LEU A 204 7.84 14.04 -9.30
CA LEU A 204 6.44 13.71 -9.52
C LEU A 204 5.65 14.95 -9.96
N LEU A 205 4.60 14.73 -10.74
CA LEU A 205 3.67 15.80 -11.14
C LEU A 205 2.72 16.24 -10.00
N GLN A 206 2.53 15.40 -9.00
CA GLN A 206 1.68 15.66 -7.84
C GLN A 206 2.40 15.23 -6.56
N PRO A 207 2.18 15.95 -5.45
CA PRO A 207 2.81 15.61 -4.19
C PRO A 207 2.20 14.35 -3.59
N ILE A 208 3.04 13.47 -3.06
CA ILE A 208 2.66 12.23 -2.37
C ILE A 208 3.14 12.30 -0.92
N ALA A 209 2.32 11.83 0.01
CA ALA A 209 2.74 11.62 1.39
C ALA A 209 3.91 10.62 1.41
N MET A 210 5.12 11.10 1.69
CA MET A 210 6.36 10.37 1.44
C MET A 210 7.28 10.42 2.65
N GLU A 211 8.03 9.34 2.82
CA GLU A 211 9.12 9.21 3.80
C GLU A 211 10.20 8.28 3.24
N GLU A 212 11.39 8.33 3.81
CA GLU A 212 12.47 7.40 3.47
C GLU A 212 12.05 5.96 3.81
N GLY A 213 12.42 5.02 2.95
CA GLY A 213 12.01 3.62 3.05
C GLY A 213 10.66 3.30 2.38
N LEU A 214 9.92 4.29 1.89
CA LEU A 214 8.67 4.04 1.17
C LEU A 214 8.94 3.28 -0.14
N ARG A 215 8.29 2.13 -0.29
CA ARG A 215 8.38 1.30 -1.50
C ARG A 215 7.37 1.75 -2.55
N PHE A 216 7.74 1.58 -3.81
CA PHE A 216 6.87 1.86 -4.94
C PHE A 216 7.14 0.92 -6.11
N ALA A 217 6.14 0.78 -6.98
CA ALA A 217 6.32 0.13 -8.27
C ALA A 217 6.43 1.17 -9.39
N VAL A 218 7.22 0.85 -10.41
CA VAL A 218 7.31 1.63 -11.65
C VAL A 218 6.46 0.93 -12.70
N ARG A 219 5.54 1.65 -13.31
CA ARG A 219 4.57 1.10 -14.28
C ARG A 219 4.58 1.85 -15.60
N GLU A 220 4.41 1.12 -16.67
CA GLU A 220 4.29 1.63 -18.03
C GLU A 220 3.18 0.86 -18.75
N GLY A 221 2.21 1.56 -19.36
CA GLY A 221 1.11 0.93 -20.10
C GLY A 221 0.31 -0.09 -19.28
N GLY A 222 0.20 0.09 -17.96
CA GLY A 222 -0.51 -0.84 -17.07
C GLY A 222 0.33 -2.03 -16.57
N HIS A 223 1.57 -2.22 -17.05
CA HIS A 223 2.49 -3.26 -16.63
C HIS A 223 3.51 -2.73 -15.63
N THR A 224 3.86 -3.53 -14.63
CA THR A 224 4.98 -3.21 -13.74
C THR A 224 6.29 -3.50 -14.45
N VAL A 225 7.13 -2.47 -14.56
CA VAL A 225 8.43 -2.53 -15.25
C VAL A 225 9.61 -2.35 -14.29
N GLY A 226 9.34 -2.10 -13.02
CA GLY A 226 10.37 -1.96 -12.00
C GLY A 226 9.76 -1.78 -10.62
N ALA A 227 10.62 -1.80 -9.62
CA ALA A 227 10.29 -1.52 -8.23
C ALA A 227 11.40 -0.68 -7.60
N GLY A 228 11.06 0.11 -6.60
CA GLY A 228 12.03 0.95 -5.93
C GLY A 228 11.69 1.25 -4.48
N VAL A 229 12.68 1.84 -3.82
CA VAL A 229 12.58 2.33 -2.44
C VAL A 229 13.09 3.75 -2.38
N VAL A 230 12.35 4.65 -1.76
CA VAL A 230 12.77 6.03 -1.50
C VAL A 230 13.98 6.00 -0.54
N SER A 231 15.13 6.45 -1.01
CA SER A 231 16.35 6.51 -0.20
C SER A 231 16.55 7.87 0.46
N LYS A 232 16.00 8.93 -0.15
CA LYS A 232 16.08 10.30 0.38
C LYS A 232 14.95 11.16 -0.17
N VAL A 233 14.27 11.90 0.69
CA VAL A 233 13.31 12.95 0.31
C VAL A 233 14.07 14.25 0.10
N ILE A 234 13.75 14.99 -1.00
CA ILE A 234 14.43 16.23 -1.38
C ILE A 234 13.49 17.44 -1.23
N GLU A 235 12.28 17.35 -1.81
CA GLU A 235 11.30 18.43 -1.82
C GLU A 235 9.86 17.90 -1.89
#